data_7ad15bb90b1fd18a320c8c4f3a9cda7d
#
_entry.id   7ad15bb90b1fd18a320c8c4f3a9cda7d
#
_cell.length_a   1.000
_cell.length_b   1.000
_cell.length_c   1.000
_cell.angle_alpha   90.00
_cell.angle_beta   90.00
_cell.angle_gamma   90.00
#
_symmetry.space_group_name_H-M   'P 1'
#
loop_
_entity.id
_entity.type
_entity.pdbx_description
1 polymer ?
#
loop_
_entity_poly.entity_id
_entity_poly.type
_entity_poly.pdbx_seq_one_letter_code
_entity_poly.pdbx_strand_id
1 'polypeptide(L)'
;MNLLEDFKSDAYTFASVKETKDIIKLIEDANEVYRNSSKLLITDAEYDLLMDELKKRNPKHKLLSKIGAETHSKNKVKIPFYMGSMDKIKPGTGELDKWKKKFKNDYLLSDKLDGTSALLVIRNDGKKMLFTRGNGIHGTNISSMIDGINGIPNLKEDLVVRGELIISKKNYDKHKDKYCNSRAMINGLVNKKSIKKSELKLIDFVAYELVSPWFNISKQFEILNKFNFILTSNKIVSNITEELLSEFLKERKKDSNYDIDGIIVVDNGNHVRNKSKNPKYGFAYKD
;
A
#
# COMPACT_ATOMS: atom_id res chain seq x y z
N MET A 1 24.47 -23.73 -3.62
CA MET A 1 23.10 -23.54 -3.12
C MET A 1 22.62 -22.18 -3.57
N ASN A 2 21.42 -22.08 -4.10
CA ASN A 2 20.87 -20.80 -4.56
C ASN A 2 20.59 -19.91 -3.34
N LEU A 3 20.85 -18.61 -3.43
CA LEU A 3 20.69 -17.64 -2.33
C LEU A 3 19.28 -17.70 -1.70
N LEU A 4 18.27 -17.90 -2.54
CA LEU A 4 16.87 -18.04 -2.12
C LEU A 4 16.61 -19.34 -1.36
N GLU A 5 17.18 -20.44 -1.80
CA GLU A 5 17.04 -21.76 -1.12
C GLU A 5 17.70 -21.74 0.26
N ASP A 6 18.86 -21.13 0.36
CA ASP A 6 19.56 -20.92 1.62
C ASP A 6 18.72 -20.07 2.60
N PHE A 7 18.16 -18.97 2.12
CA PHE A 7 17.26 -18.14 2.90
C PHE A 7 15.98 -18.87 3.33
N LYS A 8 15.38 -19.64 2.44
CA LYS A 8 14.14 -20.39 2.72
C LYS A 8 14.37 -21.52 3.74
N SER A 9 15.59 -22.07 3.85
CA SER A 9 15.91 -23.10 4.83
C SER A 9 15.90 -22.56 6.26
N ASP A 10 16.45 -21.37 6.50
CA ASP A 10 16.43 -20.67 7.79
C ASP A 10 16.62 -19.16 7.59
N ALA A 11 15.52 -18.44 7.52
CA ALA A 11 15.53 -17.01 7.25
C ALA A 11 16.21 -16.17 8.34
N TYR A 12 16.09 -16.57 9.61
CA TYR A 12 16.69 -15.84 10.73
C TYR A 12 18.20 -15.99 10.76
N THR A 13 18.69 -17.23 10.65
CA THR A 13 20.13 -17.49 10.58
C THR A 13 20.73 -16.83 9.35
N PHE A 14 20.08 -16.95 8.18
CA PHE A 14 20.52 -16.27 6.97
C PHE A 14 20.65 -14.76 7.17
N ALA A 15 19.62 -14.10 7.67
CA ALA A 15 19.62 -12.65 7.88
C ALA A 15 20.73 -12.21 8.85
N SER A 16 21.07 -13.04 9.86
CA SER A 16 22.08 -12.71 10.86
C SER A 16 23.51 -12.93 10.39
N VAL A 17 23.79 -13.97 9.58
CA VAL A 17 25.17 -14.40 9.25
C VAL A 17 25.62 -14.02 7.83
N LYS A 18 24.68 -13.84 6.87
CA LYS A 18 25.03 -13.53 5.48
C LYS A 18 25.56 -12.11 5.31
N GLU A 19 26.35 -11.90 4.28
CA GLU A 19 26.89 -10.59 3.98
C GLU A 19 25.78 -9.62 3.57
N THR A 20 25.98 -8.34 3.86
CA THR A 20 24.98 -7.29 3.54
C THR A 20 24.63 -7.23 2.06
N LYS A 21 25.59 -7.56 1.17
CA LYS A 21 25.33 -7.65 -0.29
C LYS A 21 24.30 -8.70 -0.67
N ASP A 22 24.31 -9.86 0.03
CA ASP A 22 23.39 -10.97 -0.24
C ASP A 22 21.98 -10.62 0.25
N ILE A 23 21.87 -9.97 1.40
CA ILE A 23 20.61 -9.41 1.92
C ILE A 23 20.04 -8.39 0.92
N ILE A 24 20.87 -7.45 0.43
CA ILE A 24 20.47 -6.46 -0.56
C ILE A 24 19.97 -7.11 -1.84
N LYS A 25 20.69 -8.09 -2.36
CA LYS A 25 20.31 -8.80 -3.57
C LYS A 25 18.96 -9.49 -3.41
N LEU A 26 18.75 -10.20 -2.31
CA LEU A 26 17.48 -10.90 -2.08
C LEU A 26 16.30 -9.93 -1.92
N ILE A 27 16.50 -8.76 -1.30
CA ILE A 27 15.50 -7.69 -1.22
C ILE A 27 15.17 -7.15 -2.63
N GLU A 28 16.17 -6.94 -3.48
CA GLU A 28 15.98 -6.43 -4.85
C GLU A 28 15.23 -7.46 -5.71
N ASP A 29 15.62 -8.74 -5.66
CA ASP A 29 14.96 -9.84 -6.37
C ASP A 29 13.50 -9.99 -5.90
N ALA A 30 13.24 -9.92 -4.59
CA ALA A 30 11.89 -9.97 -4.03
C ALA A 30 11.04 -8.79 -4.50
N ASN A 31 11.60 -7.58 -4.53
CA ASN A 31 10.93 -6.39 -5.04
C ASN A 31 10.59 -6.51 -6.53
N GLU A 32 11.47 -7.09 -7.32
CA GLU A 32 11.27 -7.30 -8.76
C GLU A 32 10.14 -8.30 -9.01
N VAL A 33 10.20 -9.48 -8.38
CA VAL A 33 9.18 -10.53 -8.51
C VAL A 33 7.82 -10.04 -8.02
N TYR A 34 7.79 -9.37 -6.88
CA TYR A 34 6.57 -8.81 -6.28
C TYR A 34 5.80 -7.86 -7.22
N ARG A 35 6.53 -7.10 -8.06
CA ARG A 35 5.93 -6.10 -8.95
C ARG A 35 5.64 -6.59 -10.34
N ASN A 36 6.43 -7.56 -10.81
CA ASN A 36 6.41 -7.97 -12.20
C ASN A 36 5.79 -9.35 -12.41
N SER A 37 5.42 -10.07 -11.34
CA SER A 37 4.83 -11.40 -11.45
C SER A 37 3.62 -11.61 -10.54
N SER A 38 2.88 -12.68 -10.80
CA SER A 38 1.78 -13.17 -9.96
C SER A 38 2.25 -14.06 -8.80
N LYS A 39 3.58 -14.26 -8.66
CA LYS A 39 4.19 -15.09 -7.62
C LYS A 39 4.87 -14.22 -6.58
N LEU A 40 4.96 -14.70 -5.35
CA LEU A 40 5.81 -14.14 -4.32
C LEU A 40 7.13 -14.90 -4.26
N LEU A 41 8.25 -14.19 -4.19
CA LEU A 41 9.55 -14.80 -3.97
C LEU A 41 9.74 -15.19 -2.51
N ILE A 42 9.36 -14.27 -1.62
CA ILE A 42 9.39 -14.40 -0.15
C ILE A 42 8.12 -13.79 0.45
N THR A 43 7.76 -14.21 1.66
CA THR A 43 6.61 -13.66 2.40
C THR A 43 6.88 -12.23 2.88
N ASP A 44 5.83 -11.49 3.26
CA ASP A 44 5.98 -10.13 3.81
C ASP A 44 6.79 -10.14 5.12
N ALA A 45 6.63 -11.17 5.97
CA ALA A 45 7.41 -11.33 7.20
C ALA A 45 8.91 -11.57 6.92
N GLU A 46 9.23 -12.41 5.94
CA GLU A 46 10.59 -12.64 5.47
C GLU A 46 11.22 -11.38 4.84
N TYR A 47 10.43 -10.63 4.08
CA TYR A 47 10.86 -9.35 3.52
C TYR A 47 11.16 -8.32 4.61
N ASP A 48 10.26 -8.18 5.60
CA ASP A 48 10.43 -7.26 6.72
C ASP A 48 11.66 -7.64 7.58
N LEU A 49 11.94 -8.94 7.76
CA LEU A 49 13.15 -9.43 8.43
C LEU A 49 14.43 -8.95 7.73
N LEU A 50 14.51 -9.10 6.41
CA LEU A 50 15.66 -8.64 5.62
C LEU A 50 15.81 -7.11 5.66
N MET A 51 14.69 -6.37 5.58
CA MET A 51 14.70 -4.90 5.66
C MET A 51 15.14 -4.39 7.03
N ASP A 52 14.68 -5.02 8.11
CA ASP A 52 15.08 -4.68 9.48
C ASP A 52 16.58 -4.95 9.69
N GLU A 53 17.09 -6.06 9.16
CA GLU A 53 18.52 -6.38 9.25
C GLU A 53 19.38 -5.43 8.41
N LEU A 54 18.95 -5.08 7.20
CA LEU A 54 19.62 -4.06 6.39
C LEU A 54 19.64 -2.70 7.11
N LYS A 55 18.53 -2.32 7.77
CA LYS A 55 18.44 -1.08 8.55
C LYS A 55 19.42 -1.05 9.72
N LYS A 56 19.62 -2.18 10.41
CA LYS A 56 20.60 -2.31 11.48
C LYS A 56 22.04 -2.14 10.97
N ARG A 57 22.39 -2.80 9.85
CA ARG A 57 23.75 -2.81 9.30
C ARG A 57 24.10 -1.54 8.53
N ASN A 58 23.16 -0.99 7.77
CA ASN A 58 23.35 0.20 6.95
C ASN A 58 22.10 1.10 6.97
N PRO A 59 21.91 1.91 8.04
CA PRO A 59 20.72 2.75 8.22
C PRO A 59 20.48 3.79 7.11
N LYS A 60 21.52 4.11 6.32
CA LYS A 60 21.46 5.09 5.23
C LYS A 60 21.35 4.45 3.85
N HIS A 61 21.18 3.11 3.76
CA HIS A 61 21.15 2.43 2.48
C HIS A 61 19.93 2.88 1.64
N LYS A 62 20.17 3.10 0.34
CA LYS A 62 19.17 3.60 -0.62
C LYS A 62 17.87 2.76 -0.69
N LEU A 63 17.94 1.44 -0.46
CA LEU A 63 16.77 0.56 -0.44
C LEU A 63 15.80 0.89 0.70
N LEU A 64 16.28 1.40 1.84
CA LEU A 64 15.43 1.80 2.96
C LEU A 64 14.58 3.03 2.65
N SER A 65 15.03 3.88 1.72
CA SER A 65 14.30 5.05 1.23
C SER A 65 13.64 4.81 -0.14
N LYS A 66 14.00 3.71 -0.83
CA LYS A 66 13.50 3.38 -2.16
C LYS A 66 12.11 2.75 -2.04
N ILE A 67 11.11 3.42 -2.59
CA ILE A 67 9.74 2.90 -2.66
C ILE A 67 9.67 1.90 -3.80
N GLY A 68 10.08 0.65 -3.52
CA GLY A 68 9.96 -0.53 -4.39
C GLY A 68 10.83 -0.54 -5.65
N ALA A 69 10.77 -1.68 -6.40
CA ALA A 69 11.55 -1.91 -7.61
C ALA A 69 11.09 -1.05 -8.80
N GLU A 70 11.97 -0.84 -9.77
CA GLU A 70 11.60 -0.23 -11.04
C GLU A 70 10.70 -1.17 -11.85
N THR A 71 9.62 -0.63 -12.40
CA THR A 71 8.75 -1.38 -13.32
C THR A 71 9.34 -1.39 -14.71
N HIS A 72 9.43 -2.56 -15.35
CA HIS A 72 9.92 -2.71 -16.73
C HIS A 72 8.82 -2.51 -17.80
N SER A 73 7.68 -1.93 -17.42
CA SER A 73 6.55 -1.70 -18.33
C SER A 73 6.86 -0.64 -19.37
N LYS A 74 6.49 -0.90 -20.64
CA LYS A 74 6.55 0.08 -21.75
C LYS A 74 5.68 1.32 -21.51
N ASN A 75 4.68 1.24 -20.60
CA ASN A 75 3.77 2.32 -20.24
C ASN A 75 4.20 3.06 -18.95
N LYS A 76 5.48 2.95 -18.55
CA LYS A 76 6.02 3.66 -17.40
C LYS A 76 6.01 5.17 -17.67
N VAL A 77 5.34 5.90 -16.77
CA VAL A 77 5.20 7.35 -16.87
C VAL A 77 5.52 8.01 -15.53
N LYS A 78 5.92 9.27 -15.55
CA LYS A 78 5.96 10.10 -14.34
C LYS A 78 4.54 10.35 -13.88
N ILE A 79 4.22 9.96 -12.66
CA ILE A 79 2.89 10.19 -12.08
C ILE A 79 2.76 11.65 -11.63
N PRO A 80 1.55 12.26 -11.75
CA PRO A 80 1.38 13.69 -11.50
C PRO A 80 1.55 14.11 -10.03
N PHE A 81 1.41 13.17 -9.08
CA PHE A 81 1.58 13.42 -7.66
C PHE A 81 2.43 12.32 -7.03
N TYR A 82 3.34 12.71 -6.14
CA TYR A 82 4.16 11.77 -5.40
C TYR A 82 3.32 10.82 -4.53
N MET A 83 3.60 9.53 -4.63
CA MET A 83 2.93 8.48 -3.86
C MET A 83 3.93 7.83 -2.89
N GLY A 84 4.13 8.47 -1.73
CA GLY A 84 4.96 7.93 -0.65
C GLY A 84 4.41 6.63 -0.06
N SER A 85 5.15 6.06 0.88
CA SER A 85 4.70 4.98 1.75
C SER A 85 4.33 5.57 3.13
N MET A 86 4.12 4.71 4.12
CA MET A 86 4.00 5.06 5.53
C MET A 86 5.20 4.51 6.28
N ASP A 87 5.70 5.29 7.26
CA ASP A 87 6.65 4.76 8.23
C ASP A 87 5.92 3.70 9.08
N LYS A 88 6.63 2.69 9.58
CA LYS A 88 6.05 1.61 10.37
C LYS A 88 6.32 1.85 11.85
N ILE A 89 5.31 1.61 12.69
CA ILE A 89 5.46 1.49 14.15
C ILE A 89 5.03 0.08 14.52
N LYS A 90 5.91 -0.64 15.23
CA LYS A 90 5.66 -1.99 15.77
C LYS A 90 5.37 -1.91 17.28
N PRO A 91 4.55 -2.83 17.83
CA PRO A 91 4.32 -2.91 19.27
C PRO A 91 5.63 -3.11 20.05
N GLY A 92 5.69 -2.62 21.27
CA GLY A 92 6.81 -2.79 22.20
C GLY A 92 8.07 -1.97 21.87
N THR A 93 8.04 -1.11 20.85
CA THR A 93 9.23 -0.31 20.45
C THR A 93 9.32 1.05 21.14
N GLY A 94 8.25 1.51 21.83
CA GLY A 94 8.14 2.86 22.39
C GLY A 94 8.10 3.99 21.35
N GLU A 95 8.01 3.64 20.04
CA GLU A 95 7.92 4.63 18.96
C GLU A 95 6.55 5.30 18.94
N LEU A 96 5.48 4.59 19.34
CA LEU A 96 4.13 5.13 19.43
C LEU A 96 4.07 6.33 20.40
N ASP A 97 4.64 6.22 21.59
CA ASP A 97 4.65 7.32 22.58
C ASP A 97 5.47 8.52 22.08
N LYS A 98 6.59 8.28 21.40
CA LYS A 98 7.38 9.33 20.78
C LYS A 98 6.60 10.07 19.70
N TRP A 99 5.82 9.34 18.91
CA TRP A 99 4.99 9.91 17.86
C TRP A 99 3.82 10.72 18.44
N LYS A 100 3.12 10.20 19.44
CA LYS A 100 2.01 10.87 20.15
C LYS A 100 2.42 12.19 20.81
N LYS A 101 3.67 12.32 21.28
CA LYS A 101 4.18 13.59 21.82
C LYS A 101 4.19 14.73 20.79
N LYS A 102 4.27 14.40 19.50
CA LYS A 102 4.33 15.37 18.39
C LYS A 102 2.97 15.61 17.74
N PHE A 103 2.10 14.62 17.75
CA PHE A 103 0.81 14.60 17.06
C PHE A 103 -0.28 14.31 18.08
N LYS A 104 -1.09 15.32 18.43
CA LYS A 104 -1.97 15.33 19.60
C LYS A 104 -3.45 15.61 19.27
N ASN A 105 -3.81 15.63 18.00
CA ASN A 105 -5.21 15.74 17.59
C ASN A 105 -5.90 14.38 17.72
N ASP A 106 -7.19 14.33 17.39
CA ASP A 106 -7.85 13.05 17.17
C ASP A 106 -7.13 12.26 16.07
N TYR A 107 -7.28 10.95 16.09
CA TYR A 107 -6.62 10.07 15.14
C TYR A 107 -7.65 9.36 14.28
N LEU A 108 -7.44 9.35 12.97
CA LEU A 108 -8.19 8.48 12.08
C LEU A 108 -7.44 7.16 11.94
N LEU A 109 -8.13 6.07 12.29
CA LEU A 109 -7.68 4.70 12.08
C LEU A 109 -8.35 4.16 10.82
N SER A 110 -7.62 3.48 9.95
CA SER A 110 -8.18 2.83 8.77
C SER A 110 -7.44 1.55 8.41
N ASP A 111 -8.11 0.66 7.66
CA ASP A 111 -7.50 -0.58 7.19
C ASP A 111 -6.30 -0.28 6.28
N LYS A 112 -5.17 -0.91 6.54
CA LYS A 112 -4.07 -0.98 5.61
C LYS A 112 -4.31 -2.11 4.61
N LEU A 113 -4.92 -1.77 3.50
CA LEU A 113 -5.29 -2.72 2.44
C LEU A 113 -4.04 -3.35 1.82
N ASP A 114 -4.13 -4.65 1.54
CA ASP A 114 -3.05 -5.44 0.93
C ASP A 114 -3.30 -5.70 -0.56
N GLY A 115 -3.18 -4.66 -1.36
CA GLY A 115 -3.39 -4.68 -2.81
C GLY A 115 -2.30 -3.96 -3.59
N THR A 116 -2.69 -3.22 -4.62
CA THR A 116 -1.80 -2.40 -5.46
C THR A 116 -2.21 -0.94 -5.39
N SER A 117 -1.37 -0.11 -4.79
CA SER A 117 -1.65 1.32 -4.63
C SER A 117 -1.74 2.04 -5.98
N ALA A 118 -2.79 2.85 -6.17
CA ALA A 118 -3.06 3.55 -7.40
C ALA A 118 -3.47 5.00 -7.17
N LEU A 119 -3.21 5.84 -8.19
CA LEU A 119 -3.59 7.24 -8.25
C LEU A 119 -4.62 7.45 -9.36
N LEU A 120 -5.81 7.87 -8.98
CA LEU A 120 -6.89 8.26 -9.89
C LEU A 120 -6.90 9.78 -10.02
N VAL A 121 -6.89 10.27 -11.24
CA VAL A 121 -7.07 11.69 -11.58
C VAL A 121 -8.37 11.82 -12.35
N ILE A 122 -9.28 12.62 -11.87
CA ILE A 122 -10.55 13.00 -12.54
C ILE A 122 -10.46 14.47 -12.88
N ARG A 123 -10.92 14.84 -14.07
CA ARG A 123 -10.99 16.22 -14.54
C ARG A 123 -12.45 16.69 -14.65
N ASN A 124 -12.64 17.99 -14.59
CA ASN A 124 -13.96 18.61 -14.70
C ASN A 124 -14.64 18.37 -16.07
N ASP A 125 -13.89 18.01 -17.10
CA ASP A 125 -14.41 17.54 -18.39
C ASP A 125 -14.86 16.05 -18.37
N GLY A 126 -14.71 15.38 -17.22
CA GLY A 126 -15.04 13.96 -17.03
C GLY A 126 -13.92 13.00 -17.44
N LYS A 127 -12.80 13.50 -17.95
CA LYS A 127 -11.65 12.66 -18.31
C LYS A 127 -11.00 12.06 -17.06
N LYS A 128 -10.71 10.76 -17.13
CA LYS A 128 -10.11 10.00 -16.03
C LYS A 128 -8.77 9.42 -16.43
N MET A 129 -7.83 9.41 -15.50
CA MET A 129 -6.53 8.75 -15.67
C MET A 129 -6.23 7.94 -14.40
N LEU A 130 -5.67 6.75 -14.58
CA LEU A 130 -5.34 5.84 -13.48
C LEU A 130 -3.89 5.35 -13.64
N PHE A 131 -3.13 5.46 -12.55
CA PHE A 131 -1.72 5.11 -12.51
C PHE A 131 -1.44 4.19 -11.33
N THR A 132 -0.61 3.18 -11.50
CA THR A 132 -0.04 2.46 -10.36
C THR A 132 1.00 3.33 -9.65
N ARG A 133 1.23 3.07 -8.36
CA ARG A 133 2.25 3.80 -7.58
C ARG A 133 3.66 3.69 -8.17
N GLY A 134 4.03 2.51 -8.67
CA GLY A 134 5.40 2.23 -9.06
C GLY A 134 6.40 2.51 -7.93
N ASN A 135 7.43 3.31 -8.20
CA ASN A 135 8.41 3.74 -7.20
C ASN A 135 8.02 5.05 -6.46
N GLY A 136 6.78 5.49 -6.62
CA GLY A 136 6.26 6.73 -6.02
C GLY A 136 6.41 7.97 -6.88
N ILE A 137 7.26 7.94 -7.91
CA ILE A 137 7.52 9.02 -8.87
C ILE A 137 7.14 8.57 -10.29
N HIS A 138 7.46 7.33 -10.63
CA HIS A 138 7.13 6.70 -11.90
C HIS A 138 6.30 5.45 -11.66
N GLY A 139 5.15 5.38 -12.30
CA GLY A 139 4.23 4.25 -12.26
C GLY A 139 3.83 3.81 -13.66
N THR A 140 2.90 2.89 -13.76
CA THR A 140 2.33 2.44 -15.03
C THR A 140 0.99 3.13 -15.26
N ASN A 141 0.78 3.69 -16.46
CA ASN A 141 -0.52 4.19 -16.87
C ASN A 141 -1.44 3.00 -17.21
N ILE A 142 -2.52 2.86 -16.46
CA ILE A 142 -3.52 1.80 -16.60
C ILE A 142 -4.94 2.37 -16.83
N SER A 143 -5.02 3.56 -17.39
CA SER A 143 -6.29 4.27 -17.62
C SER A 143 -7.29 3.49 -18.48
N SER A 144 -6.81 2.61 -19.35
CA SER A 144 -7.66 1.73 -20.17
C SER A 144 -8.47 0.71 -19.36
N MET A 145 -8.16 0.52 -18.08
CA MET A 145 -8.85 -0.42 -17.20
C MET A 145 -10.03 0.23 -16.44
N ILE A 146 -10.13 1.56 -16.43
CA ILE A 146 -11.07 2.32 -15.58
C ILE A 146 -12.52 1.84 -15.72
N ASP A 147 -12.99 1.65 -16.96
CA ASP A 147 -14.41 1.34 -17.23
C ASP A 147 -14.87 -0.03 -16.72
N GLY A 148 -13.94 -0.87 -16.29
CA GLY A 148 -14.25 -2.19 -15.75
C GLY A 148 -14.01 -2.34 -14.26
N ILE A 149 -13.32 -1.38 -13.63
CA ILE A 149 -12.98 -1.39 -12.19
C ILE A 149 -14.15 -0.82 -11.39
N ASN A 150 -14.52 -1.51 -10.30
CA ASN A 150 -15.58 -1.04 -9.41
C ASN A 150 -15.06 0.09 -8.49
N GLY A 151 -15.98 0.95 -8.00
CA GLY A 151 -15.65 1.99 -7.02
C GLY A 151 -15.02 3.25 -7.60
N ILE A 152 -14.97 3.40 -8.92
CA ILE A 152 -14.58 4.63 -9.60
C ILE A 152 -15.84 5.36 -10.08
N PRO A 153 -16.29 6.44 -9.40
CA PRO A 153 -17.52 7.13 -9.76
C PRO A 153 -17.39 7.91 -11.07
N ASN A 154 -18.52 8.18 -11.70
CA ASN A 154 -18.57 9.03 -12.87
C ASN A 154 -18.80 10.49 -12.44
N LEU A 155 -17.74 11.28 -12.39
CA LEU A 155 -17.73 12.66 -11.91
C LEU A 155 -17.15 13.60 -12.96
N LYS A 156 -17.55 14.87 -12.86
CA LYS A 156 -17.00 16.00 -13.64
C LYS A 156 -16.43 17.06 -12.68
N GLU A 157 -15.45 16.63 -11.89
CA GLU A 157 -14.81 17.43 -10.85
C GLU A 157 -13.29 17.28 -10.97
N ASP A 158 -12.54 18.31 -10.64
CA ASP A 158 -11.08 18.20 -10.57
C ASP A 158 -10.69 17.55 -9.24
N LEU A 159 -10.46 16.23 -9.28
CA LEU A 159 -10.10 15.43 -8.11
C LEU A 159 -8.87 14.57 -8.39
N VAL A 160 -8.03 14.46 -7.39
CA VAL A 160 -6.94 13.46 -7.36
C VAL A 160 -7.10 12.60 -6.12
N VAL A 161 -7.33 11.31 -6.34
CA VAL A 161 -7.65 10.36 -5.28
C VAL A 161 -6.61 9.24 -5.30
N ARG A 162 -6.09 8.91 -4.12
CA ARG A 162 -5.26 7.72 -3.93
C ARG A 162 -6.11 6.62 -3.30
N GLY A 163 -5.95 5.42 -3.83
CA GLY A 163 -6.65 4.24 -3.35
C GLY A 163 -5.84 2.99 -3.57
N GLU A 164 -6.43 1.87 -3.21
CA GLU A 164 -5.88 0.54 -3.46
C GLU A 164 -6.72 -0.17 -4.51
N LEU A 165 -6.08 -0.70 -5.55
CA LEU A 165 -6.66 -1.71 -6.41
C LEU A 165 -6.56 -3.04 -5.68
N ILE A 166 -7.71 -3.66 -5.44
CA ILE A 166 -7.76 -4.84 -4.57
C ILE A 166 -8.82 -5.82 -5.03
N ILE A 167 -8.64 -7.10 -4.67
CA ILE A 167 -9.60 -8.17 -4.91
C ILE A 167 -10.23 -8.53 -3.56
N SER A 168 -11.56 -8.58 -3.49
CA SER A 168 -12.24 -9.03 -2.27
C SER A 168 -11.93 -10.51 -1.96
N LYS A 169 -11.92 -10.88 -0.67
CA LYS A 169 -11.74 -12.28 -0.21
C LYS A 169 -12.68 -13.24 -0.97
N LYS A 170 -13.97 -12.86 -1.11
CA LYS A 170 -14.97 -13.63 -1.85
C LYS A 170 -14.60 -13.87 -3.31
N ASN A 171 -14.01 -12.88 -3.98
CA ASN A 171 -13.59 -13.01 -5.37
C ASN A 171 -12.28 -13.80 -5.47
N TYR A 172 -11.35 -13.61 -4.54
CA TYR A 172 -10.10 -14.37 -4.49
C TYR A 172 -10.35 -15.87 -4.27
N ASP A 173 -11.27 -16.24 -3.36
CA ASP A 173 -11.60 -17.64 -3.06
C ASP A 173 -11.98 -18.47 -4.30
N LYS A 174 -12.56 -17.83 -5.31
CA LYS A 174 -12.91 -18.46 -6.58
C LYS A 174 -11.70 -18.68 -7.51
N HIS A 175 -10.54 -18.13 -7.16
CA HIS A 175 -9.33 -18.11 -8.01
C HIS A 175 -8.07 -18.54 -7.27
N LYS A 176 -8.19 -19.04 -6.03
CA LYS A 176 -7.07 -19.45 -5.17
C LYS A 176 -6.16 -20.52 -5.78
N ASP A 177 -6.70 -21.33 -6.68
CA ASP A 177 -5.91 -22.35 -7.39
C ASP A 177 -4.90 -21.76 -8.40
N LYS A 178 -5.10 -20.48 -8.79
CA LYS A 178 -4.28 -19.79 -9.80
C LYS A 178 -3.29 -18.78 -9.21
N TYR A 179 -3.56 -18.31 -8.00
CA TYR A 179 -2.79 -17.25 -7.36
C TYR A 179 -2.53 -17.58 -5.89
N CYS A 180 -1.34 -17.32 -5.41
CA CYS A 180 -0.96 -17.64 -4.03
C CYS A 180 -1.67 -16.78 -2.96
N ASN A 181 -2.10 -15.55 -3.32
CA ASN A 181 -2.91 -14.65 -2.49
C ASN A 181 -3.62 -13.59 -3.35
N SER A 182 -4.54 -12.82 -2.74
CA SER A 182 -5.31 -11.76 -3.41
C SER A 182 -4.41 -10.67 -4.00
N ARG A 183 -3.31 -10.34 -3.33
CA ARG A 183 -2.31 -9.36 -3.78
C ARG A 183 -1.54 -9.83 -5.01
N ALA A 184 -1.13 -11.09 -5.07
CA ALA A 184 -0.53 -11.67 -6.27
C ALA A 184 -1.52 -11.69 -7.44
N MET A 185 -2.80 -11.94 -7.16
CA MET A 185 -3.85 -11.90 -8.17
C MET A 185 -3.99 -10.50 -8.77
N ILE A 186 -4.15 -9.45 -7.95
CA ILE A 186 -4.29 -8.07 -8.48
C ILE A 186 -3.05 -7.63 -9.23
N ASN A 187 -1.84 -7.92 -8.73
CA ASN A 187 -0.59 -7.60 -9.43
C ASN A 187 -0.52 -8.31 -10.79
N GLY A 188 -0.89 -9.59 -10.84
CA GLY A 188 -0.95 -10.34 -12.10
C GLY A 188 -1.94 -9.73 -13.10
N LEU A 189 -3.14 -9.33 -12.65
CA LEU A 189 -4.16 -8.73 -13.51
C LEU A 189 -3.73 -7.37 -14.05
N VAL A 190 -3.19 -6.49 -13.20
CA VAL A 190 -2.77 -5.13 -13.60
C VAL A 190 -1.60 -5.15 -14.59
N ASN A 191 -0.74 -6.17 -14.54
CA ASN A 191 0.41 -6.31 -15.42
C ASN A 191 0.12 -7.10 -16.71
N LYS A 192 -1.12 -7.59 -16.93
CA LYS A 192 -1.49 -8.27 -18.17
C LYS A 192 -1.40 -7.34 -19.38
N LYS A 193 -0.89 -7.86 -20.50
CA LYS A 193 -0.91 -7.14 -21.79
C LYS A 193 -2.33 -6.89 -22.30
N SER A 194 -3.26 -7.79 -22.01
CA SER A 194 -4.67 -7.68 -22.32
C SER A 194 -5.47 -8.30 -21.18
N ILE A 195 -6.42 -7.57 -20.64
CA ILE A 195 -7.31 -7.99 -19.55
C ILE A 195 -8.75 -8.04 -20.05
N LYS A 196 -9.48 -9.10 -19.71
CA LYS A 196 -10.89 -9.25 -20.07
C LYS A 196 -11.79 -8.38 -19.18
N LYS A 197 -12.91 -7.89 -19.70
CA LYS A 197 -13.89 -7.12 -18.92
C LYS A 197 -14.39 -7.88 -17.68
N SER A 198 -14.53 -9.21 -17.76
CA SER A 198 -14.91 -10.04 -16.61
C SER A 198 -13.86 -10.06 -15.50
N GLU A 199 -12.58 -9.96 -15.85
CA GLU A 199 -11.47 -9.87 -14.88
C GLU A 199 -11.40 -8.49 -14.24
N LEU A 200 -11.65 -7.42 -15.01
CA LEU A 200 -11.71 -6.04 -14.48
C LEU A 200 -12.79 -5.88 -13.42
N LYS A 201 -13.95 -6.52 -13.59
CA LYS A 201 -15.05 -6.52 -12.62
C LYS A 201 -14.72 -7.19 -11.28
N LEU A 202 -13.62 -7.92 -11.18
CA LEU A 202 -13.14 -8.49 -9.92
C LEU A 202 -12.36 -7.46 -9.09
N ILE A 203 -11.94 -6.36 -9.70
CA ILE A 203 -11.07 -5.34 -9.11
C ILE A 203 -11.93 -4.21 -8.54
N ASP A 204 -11.68 -3.89 -7.27
CA ASP A 204 -12.24 -2.72 -6.61
C ASP A 204 -11.15 -1.65 -6.45
N PHE A 205 -11.50 -0.38 -6.70
CA PHE A 205 -10.71 0.77 -6.31
C PHE A 205 -11.25 1.28 -4.98
N VAL A 206 -10.52 1.05 -3.90
CA VAL A 206 -10.90 1.45 -2.54
C VAL A 206 -10.09 2.68 -2.15
N ALA A 207 -10.78 3.83 -2.04
CA ALA A 207 -10.15 5.13 -1.77
C ALA A 207 -9.77 5.29 -0.29
N TYR A 208 -8.64 5.96 -0.03
CA TYR A 208 -8.16 6.25 1.33
C TYR A 208 -7.46 7.61 1.48
N GLU A 209 -7.21 8.36 0.40
CA GLU A 209 -6.61 9.70 0.46
C GLU A 209 -7.13 10.58 -0.68
N LEU A 210 -7.68 11.76 -0.35
CA LEU A 210 -7.93 12.82 -1.31
C LEU A 210 -6.68 13.69 -1.43
N VAL A 211 -5.96 13.54 -2.53
CA VAL A 211 -4.67 14.22 -2.77
C VAL A 211 -4.86 15.67 -3.20
N SER A 212 -5.93 15.94 -3.95
CA SER A 212 -6.31 17.28 -4.40
C SER A 212 -7.82 17.37 -4.64
N PRO A 213 -8.52 18.38 -4.10
CA PRO A 213 -8.02 19.39 -3.15
C PRO A 213 -7.62 18.78 -1.81
N TRP A 214 -6.70 19.42 -1.09
CA TRP A 214 -6.16 18.91 0.15
C TRP A 214 -6.90 19.43 1.38
N PHE A 215 -7.22 18.52 2.32
CA PHE A 215 -7.89 18.79 3.60
C PHE A 215 -7.30 17.90 4.71
N ASN A 216 -7.71 18.11 5.96
CA ASN A 216 -7.45 17.12 7.01
C ASN A 216 -8.13 15.79 6.67
N ILE A 217 -7.65 14.70 7.28
CA ILE A 217 -8.02 13.37 6.84
C ILE A 217 -9.52 13.06 7.00
N SER A 218 -10.18 13.50 8.07
CA SER A 218 -11.62 13.29 8.24
C SER A 218 -12.43 13.97 7.15
N LYS A 219 -12.06 15.20 6.78
CA LYS A 219 -12.73 15.93 5.70
C LYS A 219 -12.51 15.30 4.34
N GLN A 220 -11.33 14.71 4.11
CA GLN A 220 -11.08 13.93 2.90
C GLN A 220 -12.06 12.76 2.77
N PHE A 221 -12.26 11.98 3.85
CA PHE A 221 -13.19 10.85 3.86
C PHE A 221 -14.65 11.28 3.67
N GLU A 222 -15.08 12.41 4.27
CA GLU A 222 -16.42 12.98 4.01
C GLU A 222 -16.62 13.29 2.51
N ILE A 223 -15.66 13.96 1.88
CA ILE A 223 -15.74 14.33 0.46
C ILE A 223 -15.76 13.09 -0.42
N LEU A 224 -14.88 12.12 -0.18
CA LEU A 224 -14.83 10.87 -0.93
C LEU A 224 -16.14 10.07 -0.78
N ASN A 225 -16.73 10.05 0.43
CA ASN A 225 -18.03 9.43 0.66
C ASN A 225 -19.15 10.14 -0.10
N LYS A 226 -19.18 11.47 -0.06
CA LYS A 226 -20.15 12.29 -0.81
C LYS A 226 -20.11 12.01 -2.32
N PHE A 227 -18.94 11.71 -2.85
CA PHE A 227 -18.75 11.36 -4.26
C PHE A 227 -18.93 9.84 -4.55
N ASN A 228 -19.43 9.06 -3.60
CA ASN A 228 -19.70 7.63 -3.74
C ASN A 228 -18.48 6.77 -4.11
N PHE A 229 -17.30 7.11 -3.60
CA PHE A 229 -16.17 6.20 -3.64
C PHE A 229 -16.38 5.02 -2.69
N ILE A 230 -15.91 3.83 -3.05
CA ILE A 230 -15.70 2.77 -2.07
C ILE A 230 -14.57 3.22 -1.14
N LEU A 231 -14.82 3.28 0.15
CA LEU A 231 -13.84 3.72 1.15
C LEU A 231 -13.27 2.55 1.93
N THR A 232 -12.02 2.67 2.35
CA THR A 232 -11.49 1.81 3.39
C THR A 232 -12.26 2.03 4.68
N SER A 233 -12.47 0.96 5.48
CA SER A 233 -13.06 1.11 6.80
C SER A 233 -12.24 2.07 7.64
N ASN A 234 -12.90 2.98 8.34
CA ASN A 234 -12.23 4.02 9.12
C ASN A 234 -13.00 4.35 10.41
N LYS A 235 -12.28 4.84 11.41
CA LYS A 235 -12.80 5.25 12.72
C LYS A 235 -11.97 6.39 13.27
N ILE A 236 -12.61 7.41 13.84
CA ILE A 236 -11.95 8.49 14.58
C ILE A 236 -11.92 8.13 16.06
N VAL A 237 -10.77 8.32 16.71
CA VAL A 237 -10.57 8.11 18.14
C VAL A 237 -9.75 9.27 18.72
N SER A 238 -10.03 9.65 19.98
CA SER A 238 -9.31 10.73 20.66
C SER A 238 -7.99 10.30 21.30
N ASN A 239 -7.78 8.99 21.47
CA ASN A 239 -6.53 8.45 22.00
C ASN A 239 -6.21 7.11 21.34
N ILE A 240 -4.93 6.77 21.30
CA ILE A 240 -4.42 5.50 20.80
C ILE A 240 -3.43 4.90 21.80
N THR A 241 -3.52 3.58 21.99
CA THR A 241 -2.55 2.75 22.71
C THR A 241 -2.18 1.56 21.86
N GLU A 242 -1.10 0.86 22.18
CA GLU A 242 -0.71 -0.37 21.47
C GLU A 242 -1.80 -1.43 21.56
N GLU A 243 -2.44 -1.57 22.75
CA GLU A 243 -3.54 -2.51 22.97
C GLU A 243 -4.72 -2.20 22.04
N LEU A 244 -5.17 -0.93 22.01
CA LEU A 244 -6.28 -0.48 21.16
C LEU A 244 -5.98 -0.77 19.68
N LEU A 245 -4.77 -0.47 19.23
CA LEU A 245 -4.39 -0.68 17.83
C LEU A 245 -4.31 -2.17 17.49
N SER A 246 -3.78 -3.01 18.39
CA SER A 246 -3.72 -4.46 18.21
C SER A 246 -5.10 -5.12 18.22
N GLU A 247 -5.98 -4.72 19.14
CA GLU A 247 -7.37 -5.19 19.17
C GLU A 247 -8.12 -4.78 17.90
N PHE A 248 -8.02 -3.51 17.51
CA PHE A 248 -8.64 -3.00 16.28
C PHE A 248 -8.12 -3.73 15.04
N LEU A 249 -6.81 -3.97 14.94
CA LEU A 249 -6.25 -4.74 13.83
C LEU A 249 -6.81 -6.17 13.78
N LYS A 250 -6.91 -6.83 14.93
CA LYS A 250 -7.47 -8.20 15.03
C LYS A 250 -8.94 -8.24 14.59
N GLU A 251 -9.75 -7.29 15.04
CA GLU A 251 -11.14 -7.12 14.61
C GLU A 251 -11.21 -6.90 13.10
N ARG A 252 -10.43 -5.95 12.57
CA ARG A 252 -10.43 -5.63 11.14
C ARG A 252 -9.97 -6.78 10.25
N LYS A 253 -8.94 -7.56 10.66
CA LYS A 253 -8.52 -8.76 9.92
C LYS A 253 -9.65 -9.78 9.77
N LYS A 254 -10.52 -9.90 10.79
CA LYS A 254 -11.68 -10.80 10.78
C LYS A 254 -12.80 -10.27 9.88
N ASP A 255 -13.16 -8.99 10.04
CA ASP A 255 -14.40 -8.44 9.50
C ASP A 255 -14.24 -7.77 8.12
N SER A 256 -13.02 -7.44 7.72
CA SER A 256 -12.76 -6.81 6.42
C SER A 256 -13.08 -7.76 5.26
N ASN A 257 -13.76 -7.24 4.24
CA ASN A 257 -13.98 -7.92 2.96
C ASN A 257 -12.68 -8.10 2.15
N TYR A 258 -11.61 -7.41 2.53
CA TYR A 258 -10.32 -7.41 1.87
C TYR A 258 -9.23 -7.91 2.80
N ASP A 259 -8.13 -8.38 2.24
CA ASP A 259 -6.93 -8.67 3.01
C ASP A 259 -6.28 -7.36 3.46
N ILE A 260 -5.89 -7.32 4.73
CA ILE A 260 -5.21 -6.17 5.34
C ILE A 260 -3.94 -6.64 6.04
N ASP A 261 -2.89 -5.82 5.98
CA ASP A 261 -1.59 -6.14 6.56
C ASP A 261 -1.20 -5.24 7.74
N GLY A 262 -2.15 -4.43 8.21
CA GLY A 262 -1.95 -3.49 9.32
C GLY A 262 -3.09 -2.49 9.42
N ILE A 263 -2.88 -1.49 10.27
CA ILE A 263 -3.75 -0.32 10.43
C ILE A 263 -2.95 0.93 10.04
N ILE A 264 -3.58 1.83 9.30
CA ILE A 264 -3.06 3.18 9.09
C ILE A 264 -3.61 4.08 10.18
N VAL A 265 -2.73 4.81 10.83
CA VAL A 265 -3.05 5.83 11.83
C VAL A 265 -2.62 7.18 11.29
N VAL A 266 -3.54 8.15 11.27
CA VAL A 266 -3.27 9.52 10.80
C VAL A 266 -3.78 10.51 11.83
N ASP A 267 -2.93 11.45 12.24
CA ASP A 267 -3.34 12.60 13.05
C ASP A 267 -4.28 13.50 12.24
N ASN A 268 -5.47 13.81 12.79
CA ASN A 268 -6.54 14.52 12.10
C ASN A 268 -6.36 16.05 12.08
N GLY A 269 -5.18 16.55 12.39
CA GLY A 269 -4.85 17.96 12.27
C GLY A 269 -4.70 18.44 10.82
N ASN A 270 -4.53 19.74 10.67
CA ASN A 270 -4.24 20.34 9.37
C ASN A 270 -2.74 20.23 9.06
N HIS A 271 -2.38 19.22 8.30
CA HIS A 271 -1.00 18.98 7.89
C HIS A 271 -0.78 19.34 6.42
N VAL A 272 0.44 19.75 6.08
CA VAL A 272 0.85 19.93 4.69
C VAL A 272 1.22 18.59 4.10
N ARG A 273 0.65 18.25 2.94
CA ARG A 273 0.98 17.01 2.22
C ARG A 273 2.46 16.99 1.82
N ASN A 274 3.17 15.94 2.19
CA ASN A 274 4.55 15.78 1.77
C ASN A 274 4.61 15.36 0.28
N LYS A 275 5.42 16.08 -0.50
CA LYS A 275 5.53 15.88 -1.95
C LYS A 275 6.73 15.00 -2.37
N SER A 276 7.52 14.53 -1.42
CA SER A 276 8.78 13.80 -1.72
C SER A 276 9.17 12.73 -0.70
N LYS A 277 8.51 12.69 0.48
CA LYS A 277 8.83 11.76 1.58
C LYS A 277 7.54 11.20 2.18
N ASN A 278 7.68 10.19 3.03
CA ASN A 278 6.57 9.67 3.82
C ASN A 278 6.00 10.75 4.75
N PRO A 279 4.67 10.80 4.95
CA PRO A 279 4.06 11.74 5.90
C PRO A 279 4.55 11.43 7.32
N LYS A 280 4.84 12.45 8.11
CA LYS A 280 5.23 12.29 9.51
C LYS A 280 4.02 12.26 10.45
N TYR A 281 2.90 12.80 9.99
CA TYR A 281 1.63 12.85 10.71
C TYR A 281 0.81 11.56 10.60
N GLY A 282 1.37 10.52 10.01
CA GLY A 282 0.74 9.20 9.90
C GLY A 282 1.77 8.08 9.83
N PHE A 283 1.34 6.89 10.24
CA PHE A 283 2.16 5.67 10.22
C PHE A 283 1.31 4.43 9.94
N ALA A 284 1.96 3.33 9.60
CA ALA A 284 1.38 2.01 9.53
C ALA A 284 1.72 1.24 10.81
N TYR A 285 0.70 0.79 11.54
CA TYR A 285 0.83 -0.13 12.67
C TYR A 285 0.71 -1.56 12.16
N LYS A 286 1.69 -2.39 12.49
CA LYS A 286 1.74 -3.80 12.13
C LYS A 286 2.18 -4.62 13.34
N ASP A 287 1.52 -5.76 13.56
CA ASP A 287 1.95 -6.78 14.52
C ASP A 287 3.14 -7.57 13.97
#